data_64522cbfc7bc02205ec05f35729ecc65
#
_entry.id   64522cbfc7bc02205ec05f35729ecc65
#
_cell.length_a   1.000
_cell.length_b   1.000
_cell.length_c   1.000
_cell.angle_alpha   90.00
_cell.angle_beta   90.00
_cell.angle_gamma   90.00
#
_symmetry.space_group_name_H-M   'P 1'
#
loop_
_entity.id
_entity.type
_entity.pdbx_description
1 polymer ?
#
loop_
_entity_poly.entity_id
_entity_poly.type
_entity_poly.pdbx_seq_one_letter_code
_entity_poly.pdbx_strand_id
1 'polypeptide(L)'
;VVDDDQTIVIVDWGNHRIVKWKIGDTNGQVIAGGHDQGSQLNQLNCPTDVLIDKETNSLIICDRGNRRVLRWSRRDDTTEGEILLDNIACWGLAMDNQRYLYISDVEKHEVRRYQIGEKKGTIVAGGQGRGVGFNQLNEPTYIFIDQQQSVYVSDTWNHRVMKWAKDATEGTVVFRGFPRGLFVDTSETIYVADYGSHRLMRWPKGATQGTAIAGGNGEGEEASELYYPWGLSFDQHGQLFVADHSNHRVQRFPLQPIA
;
A
#
# COMPACT_ATOMS: atom_id res chain seq x y z
N VAL A 1 5.73 -3.49 -4.00
CA VAL A 1 5.90 -4.72 -3.19
C VAL A 1 7.16 -5.45 -3.66
N VAL A 2 7.89 -6.09 -2.76
CA VAL A 2 9.07 -6.90 -3.09
C VAL A 2 8.74 -8.38 -2.85
N ASP A 3 9.04 -9.22 -3.84
CA ASP A 3 8.85 -10.68 -3.76
C ASP A 3 10.07 -11.38 -3.13
N ASP A 4 9.93 -12.65 -2.77
CA ASP A 4 11.01 -13.44 -2.12
C ASP A 4 12.25 -13.61 -3.01
N ASP A 5 12.09 -13.60 -4.32
CA ASP A 5 13.20 -13.65 -5.30
C ASP A 5 13.84 -12.28 -5.58
N GLN A 6 13.52 -11.27 -4.75
CA GLN A 6 13.95 -9.88 -4.90
C GLN A 6 13.41 -9.18 -6.16
N THR A 7 12.38 -9.71 -6.79
CA THR A 7 11.65 -9.02 -7.84
C THR A 7 10.80 -7.91 -7.23
N ILE A 8 10.94 -6.70 -7.74
CA ILE A 8 10.13 -5.55 -7.35
C ILE A 8 8.90 -5.51 -8.25
N VAL A 9 7.71 -5.54 -7.67
CA VAL A 9 6.44 -5.34 -8.38
C VAL A 9 5.97 -3.91 -8.11
N ILE A 10 5.85 -3.14 -9.18
CA ILE A 10 5.63 -1.70 -9.17
C ILE A 10 4.28 -1.39 -9.79
N VAL A 11 3.48 -0.59 -9.10
CA VAL A 11 2.28 0.03 -9.65
C VAL A 11 2.69 1.27 -10.44
N ASP A 12 2.65 1.20 -11.74
CA ASP A 12 2.94 2.32 -12.66
C ASP A 12 1.62 3.04 -12.97
N TRP A 13 1.17 3.84 -11.99
CA TRP A 13 -0.14 4.46 -11.92
C TRP A 13 -0.49 5.28 -13.17
N GLY A 14 0.43 6.15 -13.59
CA GLY A 14 0.23 7.04 -14.74
C GLY A 14 0.24 6.33 -16.08
N ASN A 15 0.84 5.14 -16.17
CA ASN A 15 0.90 4.31 -17.37
C ASN A 15 -0.09 3.13 -17.33
N HIS A 16 -0.99 3.09 -16.35
CA HIS A 16 -2.08 2.12 -16.25
C HIS A 16 -1.63 0.67 -16.34
N ARG A 17 -0.53 0.31 -15.62
CA ARG A 17 0.07 -1.01 -15.68
C ARG A 17 0.75 -1.42 -14.37
N ILE A 18 1.03 -2.71 -14.26
CA ILE A 18 1.91 -3.26 -13.23
C ILE A 18 3.19 -3.76 -13.92
N VAL A 19 4.33 -3.40 -13.36
CA VAL A 19 5.65 -3.74 -13.89
C VAL A 19 6.41 -4.57 -12.86
N LYS A 20 7.06 -5.65 -13.29
CA LYS A 20 8.07 -6.34 -12.49
C LYS A 20 9.47 -5.91 -12.90
N TRP A 21 10.38 -5.81 -11.92
CA TRP A 21 11.75 -5.40 -12.12
C TRP A 21 12.67 -6.22 -11.22
N LYS A 22 13.66 -6.88 -11.78
CA LYS A 22 14.72 -7.53 -10.99
C LYS A 22 15.85 -6.55 -10.72
N ILE A 23 16.42 -6.63 -9.52
CA ILE A 23 17.58 -5.80 -9.17
C ILE A 23 18.72 -6.12 -10.12
N GLY A 24 19.24 -5.09 -10.80
CA GLY A 24 20.31 -5.22 -11.81
C GLY A 24 19.81 -5.26 -13.25
N ASP A 25 18.53 -5.43 -13.50
CA ASP A 25 17.97 -5.33 -14.85
C ASP A 25 17.97 -3.87 -15.34
N THR A 26 18.12 -3.69 -16.64
CA THR A 26 18.03 -2.37 -17.29
C THR A 26 16.61 -2.02 -17.70
N ASN A 27 15.71 -3.00 -17.80
CA ASN A 27 14.32 -2.82 -18.22
C ASN A 27 13.36 -3.59 -17.35
N GLY A 28 12.22 -2.96 -17.02
CA GLY A 28 11.10 -3.65 -16.38
C GLY A 28 10.22 -4.39 -17.40
N GLN A 29 9.52 -5.42 -16.93
CA GLN A 29 8.57 -6.18 -17.71
C GLN A 29 7.14 -5.85 -17.26
N VAL A 30 6.24 -5.50 -18.19
CA VAL A 30 4.80 -5.37 -17.90
C VAL A 30 4.22 -6.75 -17.61
N ILE A 31 3.50 -6.89 -16.49
CA ILE A 31 2.90 -8.16 -16.05
C ILE A 31 1.39 -8.09 -15.84
N ALA A 32 0.81 -6.88 -15.89
CA ALA A 32 -0.64 -6.67 -15.92
C ALA A 32 -0.95 -5.31 -16.52
N GLY A 33 -2.04 -5.17 -17.27
CA GLY A 33 -2.38 -3.95 -17.99
C GLY A 33 -1.42 -3.67 -19.16
N GLY A 34 -1.15 -2.39 -19.43
CA GLY A 34 -0.23 -1.99 -20.53
C GLY A 34 -0.86 -1.99 -21.93
N HIS A 35 -2.18 -2.12 -22.00
CA HIS A 35 -2.98 -2.05 -23.22
C HIS A 35 -3.82 -0.76 -23.25
N ASP A 36 -3.18 0.39 -23.00
CA ASP A 36 -3.81 1.69 -22.79
C ASP A 36 -4.73 1.73 -21.56
N GLN A 37 -5.17 2.93 -21.20
CA GLN A 37 -6.18 3.15 -20.16
C GLN A 37 -7.52 2.58 -20.60
N GLY A 38 -8.16 1.76 -19.78
CA GLY A 38 -9.47 1.21 -20.12
C GLY A 38 -10.05 0.31 -19.05
N SER A 39 -11.24 -0.25 -19.35
CA SER A 39 -12.03 -1.07 -18.45
C SER A 39 -12.12 -2.55 -18.86
N GLN A 40 -11.53 -2.96 -19.97
CA GLN A 40 -11.46 -4.36 -20.37
C GLN A 40 -10.65 -5.17 -19.35
N LEU A 41 -10.75 -6.49 -19.37
CA LEU A 41 -10.06 -7.34 -18.39
C LEU A 41 -8.54 -7.38 -18.58
N ASN A 42 -8.05 -7.01 -19.75
CA ASN A 42 -6.61 -6.84 -20.05
C ASN A 42 -6.12 -5.40 -19.86
N GLN A 43 -6.98 -4.48 -19.42
CA GLN A 43 -6.66 -3.07 -19.19
C GLN A 43 -6.77 -2.70 -17.72
N LEU A 44 -6.03 -1.67 -17.32
CA LEU A 44 -6.11 -1.03 -16.02
C LEU A 44 -6.42 0.47 -16.18
N ASN A 45 -6.92 1.09 -15.11
CA ASN A 45 -7.16 2.52 -15.05
C ASN A 45 -6.70 3.07 -13.70
N CYS A 46 -5.59 3.78 -13.68
CA CYS A 46 -5.00 4.35 -12.48
C CYS A 46 -4.93 3.34 -11.32
N PRO A 47 -4.24 2.18 -11.48
CA PRO A 47 -4.07 1.23 -10.38
C PRO A 47 -3.31 1.89 -9.24
N THR A 48 -3.67 1.61 -7.98
CA THR A 48 -3.07 2.28 -6.82
C THR A 48 -2.27 1.37 -5.90
N ASP A 49 -2.60 0.09 -5.86
CA ASP A 49 -1.89 -0.87 -5.02
C ASP A 49 -1.91 -2.27 -5.62
N VAL A 50 -0.95 -3.11 -5.20
CA VAL A 50 -0.83 -4.50 -5.64
C VAL A 50 -0.31 -5.36 -4.50
N LEU A 51 -0.91 -6.54 -4.34
CA LEU A 51 -0.43 -7.61 -3.47
C LEU A 51 0.03 -8.81 -4.29
N ILE A 52 0.97 -9.57 -3.76
CA ILE A 52 1.37 -10.88 -4.29
C ILE A 52 0.68 -11.95 -3.45
N ASP A 53 -0.26 -12.66 -4.04
CA ASP A 53 -0.86 -13.86 -3.44
C ASP A 53 -0.02 -15.08 -3.85
N LYS A 54 0.88 -15.49 -2.94
CA LYS A 54 1.83 -16.58 -3.18
C LYS A 54 1.13 -17.94 -3.31
N GLU A 55 0.01 -18.14 -2.63
CA GLU A 55 -0.71 -19.42 -2.64
C GLU A 55 -1.35 -19.69 -4.00
N THR A 56 -1.93 -18.68 -4.63
CA THR A 56 -2.55 -18.82 -5.96
C THR A 56 -1.60 -18.39 -7.09
N ASN A 57 -0.38 -17.96 -6.77
CA ASN A 57 0.58 -17.38 -7.70
C ASN A 57 -0.06 -16.30 -8.57
N SER A 58 -0.68 -15.32 -7.92
CA SER A 58 -1.37 -14.23 -8.60
C SER A 58 -1.07 -12.86 -7.95
N LEU A 59 -1.38 -11.82 -8.68
CA LEU A 59 -1.45 -10.45 -8.19
C LEU A 59 -2.90 -10.12 -7.81
N ILE A 60 -3.08 -9.43 -6.73
CA ILE A 60 -4.34 -8.76 -6.39
C ILE A 60 -4.12 -7.27 -6.62
N ILE A 61 -4.87 -6.66 -7.53
CA ILE A 61 -4.63 -5.30 -8.02
C ILE A 61 -5.83 -4.42 -7.68
N CYS A 62 -5.57 -3.29 -7.03
CA CYS A 62 -6.56 -2.23 -6.91
C CYS A 62 -6.58 -1.41 -8.21
N ASP A 63 -7.57 -1.64 -9.05
CA ASP A 63 -7.82 -0.92 -10.31
C ASP A 63 -8.80 0.24 -10.05
N ARG A 64 -8.29 1.26 -9.35
CA ARG A 64 -9.07 2.33 -8.74
C ARG A 64 -9.96 3.07 -9.73
N GLY A 65 -9.43 3.46 -10.88
CA GLY A 65 -10.18 4.22 -11.88
C GLY A 65 -11.35 3.43 -12.49
N ASN A 66 -11.31 2.10 -12.43
CA ASN A 66 -12.40 1.22 -12.82
C ASN A 66 -13.26 0.76 -11.62
N ARG A 67 -12.98 1.23 -10.41
CA ARG A 67 -13.71 0.90 -9.17
C ARG A 67 -13.82 -0.60 -8.93
N ARG A 68 -12.71 -1.34 -9.13
CA ARG A 68 -12.66 -2.80 -9.01
C ARG A 68 -11.35 -3.28 -8.42
N VAL A 69 -11.36 -4.49 -7.86
CA VAL A 69 -10.18 -5.25 -7.48
C VAL A 69 -10.10 -6.47 -8.39
N LEU A 70 -8.95 -6.66 -9.01
CA LEU A 70 -8.67 -7.76 -9.93
C LEU A 70 -7.73 -8.78 -9.29
N ARG A 71 -7.91 -10.06 -9.66
CA ARG A 71 -6.89 -11.09 -9.59
C ARG A 71 -6.25 -11.25 -10.96
N TRP A 72 -4.93 -11.28 -11.00
CA TRP A 72 -4.17 -11.48 -12.22
C TRP A 72 -3.15 -12.60 -12.02
N SER A 73 -3.29 -13.70 -12.76
CA SER A 73 -2.34 -14.82 -12.66
C SER A 73 -0.94 -14.38 -13.07
N ARG A 74 0.08 -14.88 -12.37
CA ARG A 74 1.50 -14.61 -12.69
C ARG A 74 2.09 -15.62 -13.67
N ARG A 75 1.25 -16.46 -14.29
CA ARG A 75 1.67 -17.38 -15.34
C ARG A 75 1.90 -16.62 -16.64
N ASP A 76 2.89 -17.05 -17.41
CA ASP A 76 3.33 -16.35 -18.63
C ASP A 76 2.26 -16.28 -19.74
N ASP A 77 1.27 -17.16 -19.71
CA ASP A 77 0.15 -17.22 -20.66
C ASP A 77 -1.05 -16.34 -20.27
N THR A 78 -0.98 -15.63 -19.15
CA THR A 78 -2.10 -14.81 -18.67
C THR A 78 -2.13 -13.47 -19.41
N THR A 79 -3.25 -13.22 -20.08
CA THR A 79 -3.46 -11.98 -20.86
C THR A 79 -4.50 -11.03 -20.25
N GLU A 80 -5.30 -11.50 -19.28
CA GLU A 80 -6.37 -10.73 -18.66
C GLU A 80 -6.56 -11.08 -17.18
N GLY A 81 -7.18 -10.16 -16.43
CA GLY A 81 -7.52 -10.34 -15.03
C GLY A 81 -8.93 -10.87 -14.80
N GLU A 82 -9.18 -11.34 -13.59
CA GLU A 82 -10.49 -11.76 -13.07
C GLU A 82 -10.99 -10.73 -12.06
N ILE A 83 -12.26 -10.32 -12.14
CA ILE A 83 -12.84 -9.37 -11.17
C ILE A 83 -13.13 -10.11 -9.86
N LEU A 84 -12.37 -9.78 -8.81
CA LEU A 84 -12.66 -10.23 -7.44
C LEU A 84 -13.79 -9.40 -6.82
N LEU A 85 -13.72 -8.09 -6.92
CA LEU A 85 -14.71 -7.16 -6.38
C LEU A 85 -14.94 -6.02 -7.35
N ASP A 86 -16.17 -5.54 -7.43
CA ASP A 86 -16.59 -4.38 -8.19
C ASP A 86 -17.26 -3.32 -7.30
N ASN A 87 -17.55 -2.15 -7.86
CA ASN A 87 -18.17 -1.02 -7.15
C ASN A 87 -17.45 -0.61 -5.85
N ILE A 88 -16.13 -0.69 -5.84
CA ILE A 88 -15.29 -0.29 -4.71
C ILE A 88 -14.25 0.73 -5.16
N ALA A 89 -14.26 1.92 -4.56
CA ALA A 89 -13.24 2.94 -4.79
C ALA A 89 -11.97 2.61 -3.98
N CYS A 90 -11.35 1.47 -4.30
CA CYS A 90 -10.19 0.98 -3.57
C CYS A 90 -8.99 1.92 -3.72
N TRP A 91 -8.14 1.97 -2.69
CA TRP A 91 -6.81 2.58 -2.77
C TRP A 91 -5.72 1.62 -2.32
N GLY A 92 -5.76 1.16 -1.08
CA GLY A 92 -4.79 0.26 -0.47
C GLY A 92 -5.35 -1.12 -0.28
N LEU A 93 -4.47 -2.11 -0.35
CA LEU A 93 -4.73 -3.53 -0.18
C LEU A 93 -3.82 -4.09 0.91
N ALA A 94 -4.35 -4.98 1.74
CA ALA A 94 -3.55 -5.82 2.63
C ALA A 94 -4.18 -7.21 2.73
N MET A 95 -3.38 -8.20 3.10
CA MET A 95 -3.87 -9.56 3.32
C MET A 95 -3.27 -10.08 4.63
N ASP A 96 -4.09 -10.68 5.47
CA ASP A 96 -3.60 -11.33 6.69
C ASP A 96 -3.15 -12.78 6.42
N ASN A 97 -2.59 -13.41 7.44
CA ASN A 97 -2.11 -14.80 7.38
C ASN A 97 -3.24 -15.85 7.30
N GLN A 98 -4.49 -15.43 7.50
CA GLN A 98 -5.69 -16.25 7.30
C GLN A 98 -6.30 -16.04 5.89
N ARG A 99 -5.63 -15.23 5.06
CA ARG A 99 -6.04 -14.88 3.69
C ARG A 99 -7.32 -14.06 3.59
N TYR A 100 -7.64 -13.29 4.61
CA TYR A 100 -8.63 -12.25 4.43
C TYR A 100 -8.00 -11.06 3.71
N LEU A 101 -8.71 -10.58 2.70
CA LEU A 101 -8.32 -9.38 1.94
C LEU A 101 -8.94 -8.13 2.60
N TYR A 102 -8.09 -7.17 2.92
CA TYR A 102 -8.49 -5.86 3.45
C TYR A 102 -8.33 -4.82 2.37
N ILE A 103 -9.31 -3.93 2.26
CA ILE A 103 -9.38 -2.91 1.22
C ILE A 103 -9.82 -1.58 1.84
N SER A 104 -9.07 -0.52 1.61
CA SER A 104 -9.54 0.83 1.89
C SER A 104 -10.45 1.31 0.75
N ASP A 105 -11.64 1.81 1.11
CA ASP A 105 -12.59 2.46 0.19
C ASP A 105 -12.57 3.96 0.46
N VAL A 106 -11.97 4.72 -0.46
CA VAL A 106 -11.78 6.17 -0.28
C VAL A 106 -13.09 6.96 -0.34
N GLU A 107 -14.11 6.46 -1.02
CA GLU A 107 -15.40 7.14 -1.13
C GLU A 107 -16.31 6.84 0.06
N LYS A 108 -16.22 5.63 0.61
CA LYS A 108 -16.99 5.24 1.79
C LYS A 108 -16.32 5.59 3.10
N HIS A 109 -15.05 6.04 3.04
CA HIS A 109 -14.26 6.42 4.21
C HIS A 109 -14.15 5.28 5.23
N GLU A 110 -13.83 4.07 4.73
CA GLU A 110 -13.81 2.85 5.54
C GLU A 110 -12.73 1.87 5.04
N VAL A 111 -12.39 0.90 5.88
CA VAL A 111 -11.65 -0.31 5.50
C VAL A 111 -12.56 -1.51 5.70
N ARG A 112 -12.66 -2.35 4.69
CA ARG A 112 -13.40 -3.62 4.74
C ARG A 112 -12.49 -4.81 4.62
N ARG A 113 -12.86 -5.86 5.36
CA ARG A 113 -12.27 -7.19 5.29
C ARG A 113 -13.18 -8.12 4.51
N TYR A 114 -12.62 -8.85 3.55
CA TYR A 114 -13.32 -9.84 2.71
C TYR A 114 -12.67 -11.20 2.83
N GLN A 115 -13.46 -12.26 2.88
CA GLN A 115 -12.96 -13.58 2.54
C GLN A 115 -12.82 -13.66 1.02
N ILE A 116 -11.71 -14.20 0.51
CA ILE A 116 -11.51 -14.31 -0.94
C ILE A 116 -12.61 -15.15 -1.56
N GLY A 117 -13.25 -14.62 -2.61
CA GLY A 117 -14.42 -15.21 -3.27
C GLY A 117 -15.76 -14.66 -2.78
N GLU A 118 -15.81 -14.01 -1.62
CA GLU A 118 -17.02 -13.37 -1.10
C GLU A 118 -17.15 -11.93 -1.63
N LYS A 119 -18.39 -11.54 -1.96
CA LYS A 119 -18.69 -10.18 -2.44
C LYS A 119 -19.08 -9.22 -1.29
N LYS A 120 -19.37 -9.75 -0.10
CA LYS A 120 -19.79 -8.97 1.05
C LYS A 120 -18.68 -8.91 2.08
N GLY A 121 -18.13 -7.72 2.31
CA GLY A 121 -17.10 -7.48 3.33
C GLY A 121 -17.67 -6.93 4.62
N THR A 122 -16.90 -7.10 5.71
CA THR A 122 -17.17 -6.53 7.03
C THR A 122 -16.33 -5.27 7.23
N ILE A 123 -16.92 -4.18 7.72
CA ILE A 123 -16.19 -2.97 8.10
C ILE A 123 -15.31 -3.29 9.30
N VAL A 124 -14.03 -2.93 9.24
CA VAL A 124 -13.04 -3.16 10.31
C VAL A 124 -12.35 -1.87 10.78
N ALA A 125 -12.51 -0.77 10.04
CA ALA A 125 -12.07 0.57 10.44
C ALA A 125 -12.90 1.63 9.74
N GLY A 126 -13.20 2.75 10.40
CA GLY A 126 -14.04 3.80 9.85
C GLY A 126 -15.50 3.38 9.70
N GLY A 127 -16.14 3.78 8.59
CA GLY A 127 -17.52 3.40 8.26
C GLY A 127 -18.60 4.23 8.97
N GLN A 128 -18.22 5.27 9.72
CA GLN A 128 -19.13 6.24 10.32
C GLN A 128 -19.14 7.57 9.54
N GLY A 129 -18.98 7.47 8.22
CA GLY A 129 -18.87 8.59 7.31
C GLY A 129 -17.54 9.34 7.40
N ARG A 130 -17.41 10.36 6.55
CA ARG A 130 -16.22 11.22 6.49
C ARG A 130 -16.09 12.06 7.77
N GLY A 131 -14.95 12.05 8.42
CA GLY A 131 -14.72 12.87 9.60
C GLY A 131 -13.40 12.64 10.29
N VAL A 132 -13.18 13.35 11.40
CA VAL A 132 -11.94 13.34 12.22
C VAL A 132 -12.08 12.54 13.52
N GLY A 133 -13.25 11.98 13.81
CA GLY A 133 -13.50 11.15 15.01
C GLY A 133 -12.60 9.90 15.04
N PHE A 134 -12.57 9.25 16.19
CA PHE A 134 -11.77 8.02 16.35
C PHE A 134 -12.39 6.80 15.65
N ASN A 135 -13.66 6.88 15.28
CA ASN A 135 -14.39 5.89 14.48
C ASN A 135 -14.63 6.35 13.03
N GLN A 136 -14.01 7.44 12.61
CA GLN A 136 -14.13 8.01 11.28
C GLN A 136 -12.80 8.07 10.55
N LEU A 137 -12.87 8.08 9.22
CA LEU A 137 -11.75 8.27 8.29
C LEU A 137 -12.09 9.36 7.28
N ASN A 138 -11.07 9.88 6.60
CA ASN A 138 -11.21 10.82 5.52
C ASN A 138 -10.28 10.43 4.36
N GLU A 139 -10.84 9.78 3.35
CA GLU A 139 -10.14 9.21 2.20
C GLU A 139 -8.93 8.35 2.63
N PRO A 140 -9.19 7.21 3.31
CA PRO A 140 -8.15 6.29 3.74
C PRO A 140 -7.40 5.75 2.51
N THR A 141 -6.07 5.76 2.58
CA THR A 141 -5.26 5.29 1.46
C THR A 141 -4.61 3.93 1.77
N TYR A 142 -3.34 3.90 2.12
CA TYR A 142 -2.63 2.66 2.41
C TYR A 142 -3.04 2.06 3.75
N ILE A 143 -3.00 0.74 3.81
CA ILE A 143 -3.34 -0.04 5.00
C ILE A 143 -2.28 -1.10 5.27
N PHE A 144 -2.17 -1.49 6.51
CA PHE A 144 -1.33 -2.61 6.95
C PHE A 144 -2.06 -3.41 8.02
N ILE A 145 -1.87 -4.73 8.04
CA ILE A 145 -2.47 -5.63 9.02
C ILE A 145 -1.35 -6.34 9.78
N ASP A 146 -1.33 -6.20 11.11
CA ASP A 146 -0.36 -6.91 11.93
C ASP A 146 -0.79 -8.36 12.24
N GLN A 147 0.10 -9.11 12.89
CA GLN A 147 -0.17 -10.51 13.26
C GLN A 147 -1.33 -10.66 14.26
N GLN A 148 -1.67 -9.61 15.01
CA GLN A 148 -2.80 -9.54 15.92
C GLN A 148 -4.10 -9.13 15.22
N GLN A 149 -4.07 -8.99 13.87
CA GLN A 149 -5.17 -8.51 13.05
C GLN A 149 -5.58 -7.06 13.37
N SER A 150 -4.67 -6.26 13.94
CA SER A 150 -4.91 -4.82 14.03
C SER A 150 -4.77 -4.19 12.66
N VAL A 151 -5.65 -3.23 12.38
CA VAL A 151 -5.70 -2.50 11.10
C VAL A 151 -5.04 -1.15 11.28
N TYR A 152 -3.95 -0.91 10.57
CA TYR A 152 -3.32 0.41 10.50
C TYR A 152 -3.76 1.08 9.20
N VAL A 153 -4.13 2.35 9.26
CA VAL A 153 -4.72 3.09 8.15
C VAL A 153 -4.05 4.44 7.99
N SER A 154 -3.53 4.73 6.81
CA SER A 154 -3.16 6.10 6.43
C SER A 154 -4.43 6.90 6.17
N ASP A 155 -4.89 7.63 7.20
CA ASP A 155 -6.02 8.54 7.17
C ASP A 155 -5.55 9.89 6.62
N THR A 156 -5.27 9.89 5.32
CA THR A 156 -4.41 10.86 4.63
C THR A 156 -4.89 12.30 4.78
N TRP A 157 -6.17 12.55 4.55
CA TRP A 157 -6.72 13.90 4.63
C TRP A 157 -6.98 14.38 6.07
N ASN A 158 -6.84 13.50 7.05
CA ASN A 158 -6.80 13.87 8.47
C ASN A 158 -5.36 13.96 9.01
N HIS A 159 -4.35 13.81 8.14
CA HIS A 159 -2.93 13.93 8.47
C HIS A 159 -2.51 13.05 9.64
N ARG A 160 -2.95 11.77 9.62
CA ARG A 160 -2.66 10.82 10.71
C ARG A 160 -2.61 9.38 10.21
N VAL A 161 -1.90 8.52 10.93
CA VAL A 161 -2.09 7.08 10.87
C VAL A 161 -2.90 6.65 12.08
N MET A 162 -3.93 5.87 11.83
CA MET A 162 -4.81 5.31 12.86
C MET A 162 -4.58 3.80 12.98
N LYS A 163 -4.69 3.27 14.21
CA LYS A 163 -4.67 1.84 14.51
C LYS A 163 -6.00 1.43 15.13
N TRP A 164 -6.67 0.45 14.54
CA TRP A 164 -7.78 -0.28 15.15
C TRP A 164 -7.28 -1.64 15.62
N ALA A 165 -7.41 -1.94 16.92
CA ALA A 165 -7.25 -3.31 17.38
C ALA A 165 -8.33 -4.20 16.76
N LYS A 166 -8.10 -5.50 16.71
CA LYS A 166 -9.11 -6.45 16.22
C LYS A 166 -10.43 -6.23 16.95
N ASP A 167 -11.52 -6.15 16.17
CA ASP A 167 -12.90 -5.96 16.63
C ASP A 167 -13.17 -4.64 17.42
N ALA A 168 -12.23 -3.71 17.41
CA ALA A 168 -12.42 -2.40 18.03
C ALA A 168 -13.38 -1.53 17.22
N THR A 169 -14.23 -0.79 17.91
CA THR A 169 -15.19 0.16 17.31
C THR A 169 -14.56 1.53 17.03
N GLU A 170 -13.43 1.83 17.67
CA GLU A 170 -12.69 3.07 17.53
C GLU A 170 -11.19 2.77 17.37
N GLY A 171 -10.51 3.63 16.63
CA GLY A 171 -9.07 3.58 16.46
C GLY A 171 -8.33 4.53 17.38
N THR A 172 -7.02 4.39 17.43
CA THR A 172 -6.09 5.29 18.12
C THR A 172 -5.15 5.94 17.12
N VAL A 173 -4.77 7.19 17.37
CA VAL A 173 -3.75 7.87 16.54
C VAL A 173 -2.38 7.36 16.94
N VAL A 174 -1.62 6.82 15.96
CA VAL A 174 -0.26 6.30 16.17
C VAL A 174 0.82 7.11 15.46
N PHE A 175 0.44 7.98 14.53
CA PHE A 175 1.34 8.91 13.84
C PHE A 175 0.56 10.16 13.41
N ARG A 176 1.25 11.30 13.38
CA ARG A 176 0.74 12.56 12.81
C ARG A 176 1.73 13.11 11.79
N GLY A 177 1.24 13.49 10.61
CA GLY A 177 1.99 13.95 9.45
C GLY A 177 1.16 13.79 8.19
N PHE A 178 1.80 13.67 7.04
CA PHE A 178 1.12 13.48 5.75
C PHE A 178 1.31 12.03 5.25
N PRO A 179 0.67 11.02 5.88
CA PRO A 179 0.95 9.63 5.58
C PRO A 179 0.42 9.20 4.21
N ARG A 180 1.23 8.39 3.54
CA ARG A 180 0.86 7.58 2.39
C ARG A 180 1.19 6.12 2.69
N GLY A 181 2.18 5.53 2.06
CA GLY A 181 2.60 4.16 2.31
C GLY A 181 2.99 3.95 3.78
N LEU A 182 2.61 2.84 4.35
CA LEU A 182 2.96 2.46 5.70
C LEU A 182 3.32 0.97 5.79
N PHE A 183 4.16 0.64 6.73
CA PHE A 183 4.54 -0.71 7.11
C PHE A 183 4.72 -0.79 8.62
N VAL A 184 4.43 -1.93 9.23
CA VAL A 184 4.65 -2.16 10.65
C VAL A 184 5.46 -3.44 10.82
N ASP A 185 6.58 -3.37 11.55
CA ASP A 185 7.41 -4.53 11.82
C ASP A 185 6.89 -5.35 13.01
N THR A 186 7.54 -6.48 13.27
CA THR A 186 7.17 -7.40 14.36
C THR A 186 7.35 -6.79 15.77
N SER A 187 8.12 -5.70 15.88
CA SER A 187 8.32 -4.91 17.11
C SER A 187 7.26 -3.81 17.27
N GLU A 188 6.27 -3.77 16.39
CA GLU A 188 5.27 -2.70 16.27
C GLU A 188 5.88 -1.32 15.98
N THR A 189 7.07 -1.27 15.37
CA THR A 189 7.63 -0.03 14.81
C THR A 189 6.90 0.30 13.51
N ILE A 190 6.42 1.52 13.39
CA ILE A 190 5.70 2.00 12.22
C ILE A 190 6.68 2.74 11.31
N TYR A 191 6.68 2.40 10.04
CA TYR A 191 7.40 3.09 8.98
C TYR A 191 6.38 3.78 8.08
N VAL A 192 6.55 5.08 7.85
CA VAL A 192 5.58 5.89 7.10
C VAL A 192 6.29 6.71 6.03
N ALA A 193 5.79 6.65 4.81
CA ALA A 193 6.09 7.64 3.80
C ALA A 193 5.31 8.93 4.16
N ASP A 194 6.00 9.88 4.78
CA ASP A 194 5.47 11.21 5.14
C ASP A 194 5.56 12.10 3.89
N TYR A 195 4.60 11.86 2.99
CA TYR A 195 4.52 12.36 1.63
C TYR A 195 4.73 13.87 1.54
N GLY A 196 3.96 14.66 2.28
CA GLY A 196 4.04 16.12 2.23
C GLY A 196 5.30 16.72 2.90
N SER A 197 6.08 15.89 3.59
CA SER A 197 7.36 16.30 4.21
C SER A 197 8.57 15.70 3.47
N HIS A 198 8.36 15.05 2.32
CA HIS A 198 9.42 14.48 1.46
C HIS A 198 10.39 13.57 2.21
N ARG A 199 9.87 12.72 3.11
CA ARG A 199 10.71 11.89 3.99
C ARG A 199 10.05 10.56 4.35
N LEU A 200 10.88 9.65 4.86
CA LEU A 200 10.43 8.45 5.53
C LEU A 200 10.63 8.57 7.03
N MET A 201 9.59 8.26 7.77
CA MET A 201 9.60 8.28 9.22
C MET A 201 9.60 6.85 9.77
N ARG A 202 10.41 6.63 10.80
CA ARG A 202 10.39 5.46 11.66
C ARG A 202 9.86 5.87 13.02
N TRP A 203 8.85 5.16 13.51
CA TRP A 203 8.16 5.45 14.77
C TRP A 203 8.09 4.21 15.64
N PRO A 204 9.00 4.02 16.61
CA PRO A 204 8.98 2.87 17.50
C PRO A 204 7.69 2.82 18.35
N LYS A 205 7.27 1.63 18.75
CA LYS A 205 6.11 1.43 19.63
C LYS A 205 6.23 2.29 20.89
N GLY A 206 5.18 3.06 21.17
CA GLY A 206 5.10 3.89 22.37
C GLY A 206 6.00 5.14 22.35
N ALA A 207 6.75 5.37 21.28
CA ALA A 207 7.57 6.59 21.17
C ALA A 207 6.68 7.83 21.03
N THR A 208 7.09 8.92 21.65
CA THR A 208 6.44 10.23 21.50
C THR A 208 6.91 10.99 20.27
N GLN A 209 8.06 10.58 19.70
CA GLN A 209 8.65 11.17 18.52
C GLN A 209 9.23 10.08 17.61
N GLY A 210 9.12 10.28 16.30
CA GLY A 210 9.74 9.44 15.30
C GLY A 210 11.06 10.04 14.79
N THR A 211 11.81 9.22 14.06
CA THR A 211 13.07 9.61 13.41
C THR A 211 12.89 9.56 11.90
N ALA A 212 13.36 10.59 11.19
CA ALA A 212 13.50 10.53 9.74
C ALA A 212 14.66 9.58 9.40
N ILE A 213 14.39 8.60 8.52
CA ILE A 213 15.37 7.58 8.12
C ILE A 213 15.83 7.74 6.68
N ALA A 214 15.13 8.53 5.89
CA ALA A 214 15.52 8.94 4.53
C ALA A 214 14.77 10.22 4.14
N GLY A 215 15.35 11.04 3.29
CA GLY A 215 14.78 12.33 2.91
C GLY A 215 14.77 13.34 4.07
N GLY A 216 13.92 14.37 3.96
CA GLY A 216 13.69 15.35 5.02
C GLY A 216 14.57 16.60 4.93
N ASN A 217 15.39 16.72 3.90
CA ASN A 217 16.19 17.93 3.60
C ASN A 217 15.49 18.83 2.55
N GLY A 218 14.21 18.62 2.32
CA GLY A 218 13.43 19.21 1.26
C GLY A 218 13.15 18.24 0.13
N GLU A 219 12.50 18.74 -0.92
CA GLU A 219 12.30 17.99 -2.16
C GLU A 219 13.59 17.97 -2.98
N GLY A 220 13.93 16.84 -3.60
CA GLY A 220 15.12 16.75 -4.44
C GLY A 220 15.28 15.41 -5.13
N GLU A 221 16.25 15.34 -6.06
CA GLU A 221 16.53 14.18 -6.91
C GLU A 221 17.80 13.42 -6.50
N GLU A 222 18.55 13.92 -5.54
CA GLU A 222 19.76 13.26 -5.06
C GLU A 222 19.47 11.91 -4.41
N ALA A 223 20.48 11.07 -4.25
CA ALA A 223 20.32 9.72 -3.70
C ALA A 223 19.79 9.69 -2.24
N SER A 224 20.04 10.78 -1.49
CA SER A 224 19.57 10.98 -0.11
C SER A 224 18.25 11.72 -0.01
N GLU A 225 17.71 12.19 -1.13
CA GLU A 225 16.50 13.01 -1.20
C GLU A 225 15.31 12.20 -1.72
N LEU A 226 14.13 12.68 -1.39
CA LEU A 226 12.84 12.16 -1.84
C LEU A 226 11.94 13.28 -2.32
N TYR A 227 11.10 12.97 -3.30
CA TYR A 227 10.09 13.91 -3.76
C TYR A 227 8.72 13.24 -3.80
N TYR A 228 7.87 13.58 -2.84
CA TYR A 228 6.55 12.98 -2.63
C TYR A 228 6.60 11.44 -2.60
N PRO A 229 7.26 10.81 -1.60
CA PRO A 229 7.28 9.34 -1.49
C PRO A 229 5.88 8.80 -1.25
N TRP A 230 5.48 7.76 -2.01
CA TRP A 230 4.14 7.17 -1.91
C TRP A 230 4.13 5.82 -1.21
N GLY A 231 4.61 4.79 -1.87
CA GLY A 231 4.59 3.43 -1.37
C GLY A 231 5.92 3.03 -0.75
N LEU A 232 5.89 2.13 0.21
CA LEU A 232 7.08 1.52 0.79
C LEU A 232 6.88 0.02 0.98
N SER A 233 7.97 -0.75 0.90
CA SER A 233 7.95 -2.18 1.12
C SER A 233 9.32 -2.65 1.61
N PHE A 234 9.34 -3.66 2.47
CA PHE A 234 10.56 -4.32 2.90
C PHE A 234 10.76 -5.63 2.14
N ASP A 235 12.01 -5.96 1.85
CA ASP A 235 12.36 -7.30 1.45
C ASP A 235 12.64 -8.19 2.68
N GLN A 236 12.87 -9.49 2.43
CA GLN A 236 13.19 -10.47 3.47
C GLN A 236 14.54 -10.22 4.19
N HIS A 237 15.39 -9.34 3.66
CA HIS A 237 16.69 -8.95 4.24
C HIS A 237 16.59 -7.63 5.03
N GLY A 238 15.39 -7.07 5.18
CA GLY A 238 15.17 -5.80 5.88
C GLY A 238 15.59 -4.56 5.10
N GLN A 239 15.78 -4.67 3.78
CA GLN A 239 16.02 -3.49 2.93
C GLN A 239 14.70 -2.81 2.61
N LEU A 240 14.69 -1.50 2.70
CA LEU A 240 13.50 -0.69 2.44
C LEU A 240 13.50 -0.19 1.00
N PHE A 241 12.43 -0.45 0.29
CA PHE A 241 12.16 0.07 -1.05
C PHE A 241 11.06 1.13 -0.98
N VAL A 242 11.26 2.24 -1.66
CA VAL A 242 10.38 3.41 -1.63
C VAL A 242 10.04 3.84 -3.04
N ALA A 243 8.76 3.98 -3.32
CA ALA A 243 8.28 4.66 -4.53
C ALA A 243 8.45 6.16 -4.35
N ASP A 244 9.54 6.71 -4.90
CA ASP A 244 9.88 8.13 -4.93
C ASP A 244 9.13 8.78 -6.09
N HIS A 245 7.82 9.03 -5.84
CA HIS A 245 6.80 9.21 -6.85
C HIS A 245 7.10 10.32 -7.86
N SER A 246 7.41 11.52 -7.38
CA SER A 246 7.61 12.67 -8.28
C SER A 246 9.00 12.70 -8.94
N ASN A 247 9.89 11.81 -8.50
CA ASN A 247 11.16 11.54 -9.19
C ASN A 247 11.06 10.32 -10.15
N HIS A 248 9.88 9.74 -10.31
CA HIS A 248 9.64 8.62 -11.21
C HIS A 248 10.61 7.43 -11.04
N ARG A 249 10.98 7.11 -9.78
CA ARG A 249 11.96 6.07 -9.46
C ARG A 249 11.54 5.26 -8.24
N VAL A 250 12.13 4.08 -8.08
CA VAL A 250 12.13 3.33 -6.82
C VAL A 250 13.53 3.41 -6.23
N GLN A 251 13.63 3.87 -4.99
CA GLN A 251 14.88 3.91 -4.25
C GLN A 251 14.96 2.76 -3.25
N ARG A 252 16.16 2.22 -3.03
CA ARG A 252 16.47 1.21 -2.03
C ARG A 252 17.34 1.82 -0.92
N PHE A 253 16.90 1.68 0.31
CA PHE A 253 17.63 2.13 1.49
C PHE A 253 18.04 0.92 2.34
N PRO A 254 19.35 0.71 2.57
CA PRO A 254 19.79 -0.28 3.54
C PRO A 254 19.45 0.28 4.94
N LEU A 255 18.51 -0.37 5.64
CA LEU A 255 18.32 -0.04 7.04
C LEU A 255 19.42 -0.78 7.83
N GLN A 256 20.21 -0.03 8.58
CA GLN A 256 21.14 -0.65 9.51
C GLN A 256 20.35 -1.43 10.57
N PRO A 257 20.77 -2.66 10.90
CA PRO A 257 20.22 -3.35 12.04
C PRO A 257 20.34 -2.42 13.26
N ILE A 258 19.26 -2.29 14.00
CA ILE A 258 19.31 -1.56 15.27
C ILE A 258 20.15 -2.41 16.21
N ALA A 259 21.27 -1.82 16.67
CA ALA A 259 22.09 -2.40 17.72
C ALA A 259 21.29 -2.50 19.03
#